data_e54e740f81ae35fb5df09285c204f988
#
_entry.id   e54e740f81ae35fb5df09285c204f988
#
_cell.length_a   1.000
_cell.length_b   1.000
_cell.length_c   1.000
_cell.angle_alpha   90.00
_cell.angle_beta   90.00
_cell.angle_gamma   90.00
#
_symmetry.space_group_name_H-M   'P 1'
#
loop_
_entity.id
_entity.type
_entity.pdbx_description
1 polymer ?
#
loop_
_entity_poly.entity_id
_entity_poly.type
_entity_poly.pdbx_seq_one_letter_code
_entity_poly.pdbx_strand_id
1 'polypeptide(L)'
;MLINKAKRAEQNLKNLPFLPLQAEQVEFLFSPLEFKAQIIELIRQAKKRIYVTALYWQKDEAGQEILNEIYRVKQDHPELDVKILVDWHRGQRNLLGAEKSATNADWYCEQRQTYQLPDEPNMFFGVPINTREVFGVLHIKGFVFDDTVLYSGASINNVYLQQQDKYRYDRYQKIHNAALADSMVNFINDYLLDFSAVHPLDVANRPRTKEIRSAIKAYRKNLSAHAEYQLESAVGFSDVLTISPLFGLGASGNELNQVIEDLLLQVQEKLVICTPYFNFPRTLRSKLARLLEQGKRVEIIVGDKVANDFYIPPEQQAHCLIYMKVIFVVSAKNLMLTLKMAI
;
A
#
# COMPACT_ATOMS: atom_id res chain seq x y z
N MET A 1 11.95 10.53 -33.29
CA MET A 1 10.81 10.63 -32.37
C MET A 1 11.00 9.88 -31.05
N LEU A 2 11.47 8.64 -31.06
CA LEU A 2 11.72 7.80 -29.86
C LEU A 2 12.82 8.33 -28.95
N ILE A 3 13.97 8.71 -29.52
CA ILE A 3 15.11 9.29 -28.79
C ILE A 3 14.68 10.53 -27.99
N ASN A 4 13.77 11.32 -28.54
CA ASN A 4 13.26 12.52 -27.87
C ASN A 4 12.36 12.17 -26.66
N LYS A 5 11.61 11.06 -26.72
CA LYS A 5 10.78 10.59 -25.60
C LYS A 5 11.61 10.02 -24.45
N ALA A 6 12.65 9.24 -24.75
CA ALA A 6 13.53 8.70 -23.73
C ALA A 6 14.33 9.82 -23.02
N LYS A 7 14.84 10.81 -23.76
CA LYS A 7 15.50 11.99 -23.17
C LYS A 7 14.56 12.81 -22.28
N ARG A 8 13.30 12.98 -22.71
CA ARG A 8 12.30 13.67 -21.88
C ARG A 8 11.98 12.89 -20.60
N ALA A 9 11.82 11.56 -20.70
CA ALA A 9 11.60 10.70 -19.56
C ALA A 9 12.78 10.75 -18.58
N GLU A 10 14.01 10.72 -19.08
CA GLU A 10 15.22 10.90 -18.28
C GLU A 10 15.20 12.24 -17.54
N GLN A 11 14.85 13.33 -18.24
CA GLN A 11 14.78 14.64 -17.62
C GLN A 11 13.67 14.74 -16.57
N ASN A 12 12.50 14.12 -16.82
CA ASN A 12 11.41 14.05 -15.83
C ASN A 12 11.87 13.34 -14.55
N LEU A 13 12.53 12.18 -14.70
CA LEU A 13 13.06 11.42 -13.55
C LEU A 13 14.13 12.22 -12.79
N LYS A 14 14.99 12.96 -13.51
CA LYS A 14 16.00 13.83 -12.91
C LYS A 14 15.43 15.02 -12.15
N ASN A 15 14.25 15.46 -12.51
CA ASN A 15 13.58 16.62 -11.87
C ASN A 15 12.66 16.20 -10.72
N LEU A 16 12.55 14.91 -10.39
CA LEU A 16 11.75 14.48 -9.24
C LEU A 16 12.31 15.10 -7.94
N PRO A 17 11.45 15.59 -7.05
CA PRO A 17 11.87 15.93 -5.70
C PRO A 17 12.44 14.69 -5.00
N PHE A 18 13.51 14.82 -4.25
CA PHE A 18 14.14 13.70 -3.58
C PHE A 18 14.73 14.10 -2.22
N LEU A 19 14.92 13.09 -1.38
CA LEU A 19 15.69 13.17 -0.14
C LEU A 19 16.99 12.39 -0.31
N PRO A 20 18.12 12.93 0.14
CA PRO A 20 19.39 12.18 0.15
C PRO A 20 19.34 11.07 1.18
N LEU A 21 19.95 9.93 0.85
CA LEU A 21 20.12 8.79 1.74
C LEU A 21 21.59 8.40 1.82
N GLN A 22 21.98 7.87 2.99
CA GLN A 22 23.22 7.13 3.14
C GLN A 22 22.91 5.63 3.03
N ALA A 23 23.83 4.83 2.53
CA ALA A 23 23.62 3.40 2.36
C ALA A 23 23.28 2.70 3.69
N GLU A 24 23.90 3.16 4.79
CA GLU A 24 23.71 2.66 6.13
C GLU A 24 22.32 2.96 6.73
N GLN A 25 21.60 3.89 6.13
CA GLN A 25 20.22 4.22 6.52
C GLN A 25 19.18 3.24 5.94
N VAL A 26 19.59 2.37 5.01
CA VAL A 26 18.69 1.46 4.33
C VAL A 26 19.07 0.01 4.62
N GLU A 27 18.15 -0.73 5.21
CA GLU A 27 18.26 -2.15 5.49
C GLU A 27 17.19 -2.92 4.71
N PHE A 28 17.57 -4.01 4.07
CA PHE A 28 16.65 -4.93 3.38
C PHE A 28 16.39 -6.14 4.26
N LEU A 29 15.12 -6.45 4.47
CA LEU A 29 14.71 -7.66 5.17
C LEU A 29 14.32 -8.72 4.13
N PHE A 30 14.62 -9.97 4.42
CA PHE A 30 14.55 -11.06 3.44
C PHE A 30 13.43 -12.07 3.70
N SER A 31 12.63 -11.85 4.75
CA SER A 31 11.51 -12.74 5.04
C SER A 31 10.35 -12.01 5.73
N PRO A 32 9.12 -12.55 5.62
CA PRO A 32 7.99 -12.05 6.38
C PRO A 32 8.19 -12.15 7.90
N LEU A 33 8.97 -13.12 8.36
CA LEU A 33 9.31 -13.27 9.79
C LEU A 33 10.23 -12.16 10.28
N GLU A 34 11.27 -11.81 9.51
CA GLU A 34 12.10 -10.64 9.80
C GLU A 34 11.28 -9.35 9.80
N PHE A 35 10.38 -9.19 8.82
CA PHE A 35 9.48 -8.04 8.76
C PHE A 35 8.57 -7.95 9.99
N LYS A 36 7.97 -9.07 10.44
CA LYS A 36 7.17 -9.14 11.66
C LYS A 36 7.99 -8.79 12.88
N ALA A 37 9.18 -9.36 13.01
CA ALA A 37 10.09 -9.09 14.14
C ALA A 37 10.47 -7.60 14.21
N GLN A 38 10.75 -6.97 13.05
CA GLN A 38 11.07 -5.55 12.99
C GLN A 38 9.86 -4.66 13.33
N ILE A 39 8.64 -5.02 12.94
CA ILE A 39 7.43 -4.30 13.37
C ILE A 39 7.35 -4.29 14.90
N ILE A 40 7.47 -5.45 15.54
CA ILE A 40 7.38 -5.58 17.00
C ILE A 40 8.50 -4.79 17.70
N GLU A 41 9.73 -4.91 17.20
CA GLU A 41 10.88 -4.19 17.75
C GLU A 41 10.68 -2.67 17.66
N LEU A 42 10.29 -2.17 16.49
CA LEU A 42 10.09 -0.73 16.27
C LEU A 42 8.92 -0.18 17.09
N ILE A 43 7.83 -0.95 17.29
CA ILE A 43 6.74 -0.59 18.19
C ILE A 43 7.28 -0.40 19.61
N ARG A 44 8.06 -1.36 20.13
CA ARG A 44 8.61 -1.32 21.49
C ARG A 44 9.60 -0.18 21.71
N GLN A 45 10.27 0.27 20.66
CA GLN A 45 11.24 1.38 20.71
C GLN A 45 10.60 2.75 20.51
N ALA A 46 9.39 2.81 19.97
CA ALA A 46 8.71 4.07 19.62
C ALA A 46 8.42 4.92 20.88
N LYS A 47 8.73 6.21 20.78
CA LYS A 47 8.58 7.19 21.88
C LYS A 47 7.73 8.41 21.48
N LYS A 48 7.64 8.72 20.19
CA LYS A 48 6.96 9.92 19.69
C LYS A 48 5.70 9.57 18.90
N ARG A 49 5.82 8.64 17.94
CA ARG A 49 4.74 8.36 17.00
C ARG A 49 4.81 6.96 16.39
N ILE A 50 3.63 6.38 16.13
CA ILE A 50 3.43 5.18 15.32
C ILE A 50 2.34 5.47 14.28
N TYR A 51 2.72 5.56 13.00
CA TYR A 51 1.78 5.79 11.91
C TYR A 51 1.82 4.62 10.94
N VAL A 52 0.70 3.96 10.75
CA VAL A 52 0.58 2.77 9.89
C VAL A 52 -0.44 3.02 8.81
N THR A 53 -0.06 2.83 7.55
CA THR A 53 -1.00 2.78 6.42
C THR A 53 -1.01 1.39 5.82
N ALA A 54 -2.16 0.74 5.78
CA ALA A 54 -2.34 -0.59 5.24
C ALA A 54 -3.69 -0.71 4.52
N LEU A 55 -3.84 -1.70 3.62
CA LEU A 55 -5.14 -1.96 3.02
C LEU A 55 -6.14 -2.45 4.08
N TYR A 56 -5.69 -3.28 5.00
CA TYR A 56 -6.46 -3.78 6.14
C TYR A 56 -5.55 -4.23 7.28
N TRP A 57 -6.14 -4.31 8.45
CA TRP A 57 -5.58 -4.96 9.64
C TRP A 57 -6.58 -6.02 10.09
N GLN A 58 -6.19 -7.28 9.97
CA GLN A 58 -7.12 -8.41 10.14
C GLN A 58 -7.22 -8.85 11.60
N LYS A 59 -8.44 -9.21 12.02
CA LYS A 59 -8.68 -9.94 13.27
C LYS A 59 -8.19 -11.39 13.10
N ASP A 60 -6.88 -11.60 13.29
CA ASP A 60 -6.25 -12.90 13.32
C ASP A 60 -5.08 -12.90 14.31
N GLU A 61 -4.36 -14.01 14.42
CA GLU A 61 -3.29 -14.17 15.42
C GLU A 61 -2.19 -13.10 15.28
N ALA A 62 -1.70 -12.90 14.05
CA ALA A 62 -0.66 -11.91 13.79
C ALA A 62 -1.17 -10.48 14.01
N GLY A 63 -2.40 -10.18 13.56
CA GLY A 63 -3.03 -8.88 13.79
C GLY A 63 -3.22 -8.58 15.26
N GLN A 64 -3.63 -9.58 16.06
CA GLN A 64 -3.79 -9.45 17.50
C GLN A 64 -2.44 -9.26 18.20
N GLU A 65 -1.42 -10.01 17.84
CA GLU A 65 -0.08 -9.93 18.42
C GLU A 65 0.51 -8.51 18.26
N ILE A 66 0.49 -7.98 17.03
CA ILE A 66 1.00 -6.64 16.75
C ILE A 66 0.18 -5.56 17.49
N LEU A 67 -1.14 -5.72 17.51
CA LEU A 67 -2.02 -4.75 18.17
C LEU A 67 -1.82 -4.74 19.69
N ASN A 68 -1.60 -5.89 20.30
CA ASN A 68 -1.28 -5.97 21.72
C ASN A 68 0.00 -5.20 22.07
N GLU A 69 1.04 -5.28 21.23
CA GLU A 69 2.28 -4.52 21.46
C GLU A 69 2.02 -3.01 21.35
N ILE A 70 1.23 -2.54 20.41
CA ILE A 70 0.88 -1.11 20.30
C ILE A 70 0.14 -0.65 21.57
N TYR A 71 -0.85 -1.40 22.03
CA TYR A 71 -1.59 -1.02 23.24
C TYR A 71 -0.72 -1.02 24.48
N ARG A 72 0.20 -1.98 24.64
CA ARG A 72 1.16 -2.01 25.77
C ARG A 72 2.04 -0.76 25.77
N VAL A 73 2.65 -0.46 24.63
CA VAL A 73 3.52 0.73 24.54
C VAL A 73 2.71 2.02 24.76
N LYS A 74 1.47 2.08 24.27
CA LYS A 74 0.58 3.22 24.50
C LYS A 74 0.17 3.37 25.98
N GLN A 75 0.02 2.27 26.72
CA GLN A 75 -0.22 2.32 28.19
C GLN A 75 1.01 2.82 28.95
N ASP A 76 2.20 2.41 28.55
CA ASP A 76 3.48 2.84 29.14
C ASP A 76 3.83 4.29 28.75
N HIS A 77 3.40 4.73 27.55
CA HIS A 77 3.66 6.03 26.94
C HIS A 77 2.35 6.67 26.44
N PRO A 78 1.52 7.23 27.32
CA PRO A 78 0.24 7.84 26.94
C PRO A 78 0.37 8.98 25.92
N GLU A 79 1.51 9.69 25.92
CA GLU A 79 1.81 10.77 24.97
C GLU A 79 2.12 10.27 23.55
N LEU A 80 2.36 8.98 23.34
CA LEU A 80 2.67 8.40 22.03
C LEU A 80 1.53 8.63 21.04
N ASP A 81 1.80 9.32 19.93
CA ASP A 81 0.80 9.54 18.88
C ASP A 81 0.70 8.31 17.97
N VAL A 82 -0.45 7.63 18.03
CA VAL A 82 -0.70 6.40 17.24
C VAL A 82 -1.83 6.62 16.26
N LYS A 83 -1.55 6.44 14.96
CA LYS A 83 -2.56 6.50 13.90
C LYS A 83 -2.41 5.32 12.93
N ILE A 84 -3.47 4.56 12.81
CA ILE A 84 -3.54 3.37 11.94
C ILE A 84 -4.63 3.62 10.91
N LEU A 85 -4.23 3.79 9.65
CA LEU A 85 -5.14 4.06 8.55
C LEU A 85 -5.33 2.80 7.71
N VAL A 86 -6.58 2.38 7.58
CA VAL A 86 -6.97 1.25 6.75
C VAL A 86 -8.07 1.67 5.77
N ASP A 87 -8.26 0.90 4.70
CA ASP A 87 -9.38 1.15 3.81
C ASP A 87 -10.72 1.05 4.54
N TRP A 88 -11.59 2.04 4.32
CA TRP A 88 -12.90 2.14 4.95
C TRP A 88 -13.78 0.90 4.78
N HIS A 89 -13.81 0.34 3.57
CA HIS A 89 -14.63 -0.83 3.28
C HIS A 89 -14.01 -2.11 3.87
N ARG A 90 -12.70 -2.24 3.77
CA ARG A 90 -11.96 -3.41 4.27
C ARG A 90 -11.96 -3.47 5.80
N GLY A 91 -11.87 -2.33 6.48
CA GLY A 91 -11.98 -2.25 7.94
C GLY A 91 -13.35 -2.69 8.46
N GLN A 92 -14.43 -2.45 7.70
CA GLN A 92 -15.81 -2.75 8.11
C GLN A 92 -16.34 -4.09 7.59
N ARG A 93 -15.50 -4.97 7.12
CA ARG A 93 -15.88 -6.33 6.74
C ARG A 93 -14.80 -7.34 7.10
N ASN A 94 -15.17 -8.61 7.09
CA ASN A 94 -14.26 -9.75 7.20
C ASN A 94 -13.70 -10.15 5.82
N LEU A 95 -12.92 -11.23 5.79
CA LEU A 95 -12.46 -11.82 4.55
C LEU A 95 -13.63 -12.20 3.66
N LEU A 96 -13.44 -12.10 2.34
CA LEU A 96 -14.44 -12.56 1.37
C LEU A 96 -14.70 -14.06 1.55
N GLY A 97 -15.97 -14.42 1.70
CA GLY A 97 -16.39 -15.81 1.91
C GLY A 97 -16.37 -16.28 3.38
N ALA A 98 -15.93 -15.44 4.34
CA ALA A 98 -16.08 -15.75 5.75
C ALA A 98 -17.55 -15.69 6.19
N GLU A 99 -17.92 -16.47 7.21
CA GLU A 99 -19.23 -16.37 7.86
C GLU A 99 -19.48 -14.94 8.37
N LYS A 100 -20.76 -14.57 8.46
CA LYS A 100 -21.15 -13.27 9.04
C LYS A 100 -20.80 -13.27 10.52
N SER A 101 -19.69 -12.68 10.87
CA SER A 101 -19.20 -12.47 12.23
C SER A 101 -18.90 -10.99 12.45
N ALA A 102 -18.47 -10.63 13.65
CA ALA A 102 -18.00 -9.27 13.95
C ALA A 102 -16.93 -8.82 12.95
N THR A 103 -17.02 -7.60 12.47
CA THR A 103 -16.07 -7.02 11.50
C THR A 103 -14.74 -6.69 12.16
N ASN A 104 -13.72 -6.37 11.35
CA ASN A 104 -12.46 -5.86 11.90
C ASN A 104 -12.68 -4.60 12.74
N ALA A 105 -13.53 -3.68 12.29
CA ALA A 105 -13.87 -2.46 13.04
C ALA A 105 -14.58 -2.73 14.38
N ASP A 106 -15.41 -3.77 14.46
CA ASP A 106 -16.02 -4.18 15.74
C ASP A 106 -14.95 -4.71 16.70
N TRP A 107 -13.97 -5.45 16.15
CA TRP A 107 -12.83 -5.91 16.93
C TRP A 107 -11.90 -4.75 17.37
N TYR A 108 -11.65 -3.75 16.53
CA TYR A 108 -10.88 -2.56 16.97
C TYR A 108 -11.55 -1.85 18.14
N CYS A 109 -12.89 -1.71 18.08
CA CYS A 109 -13.67 -1.14 19.17
C CYS A 109 -13.58 -1.99 20.46
N GLU A 110 -13.69 -3.32 20.34
CA GLU A 110 -13.54 -4.27 21.44
C GLU A 110 -12.15 -4.15 22.09
N GLN A 111 -11.08 -4.11 21.29
CA GLN A 111 -9.71 -3.98 21.80
C GLN A 111 -9.50 -2.67 22.55
N ARG A 112 -10.01 -1.54 22.03
CA ARG A 112 -9.94 -0.26 22.71
C ARG A 112 -10.60 -0.30 24.09
N GLN A 113 -11.75 -0.98 24.21
CA GLN A 113 -12.44 -1.16 25.50
C GLN A 113 -11.65 -2.09 26.44
N THR A 114 -11.10 -3.17 25.91
CA THR A 114 -10.29 -4.14 26.67
C THR A 114 -9.07 -3.49 27.33
N TYR A 115 -8.40 -2.59 26.63
CA TYR A 115 -7.24 -1.88 27.14
C TYR A 115 -7.61 -0.62 27.96
N GLN A 116 -8.90 -0.36 28.16
CA GLN A 116 -9.41 0.74 28.99
C GLN A 116 -8.86 2.12 28.61
N LEU A 117 -8.83 2.41 27.30
CA LEU A 117 -8.40 3.70 26.76
C LEU A 117 -9.60 4.52 26.18
N PRO A 118 -10.75 4.65 26.89
CA PRO A 118 -11.93 5.34 26.34
C PRO A 118 -11.70 6.84 26.13
N ASP A 119 -10.89 7.47 26.97
CA ASP A 119 -10.60 8.90 26.94
C ASP A 119 -9.40 9.25 26.02
N GLU A 120 -8.66 8.26 25.56
CA GLU A 120 -7.54 8.46 24.63
C GLU A 120 -8.04 8.75 23.20
N PRO A 121 -7.25 9.45 22.37
CA PRO A 121 -7.58 9.65 20.97
C PRO A 121 -7.81 8.32 20.23
N ASN A 122 -8.69 8.32 19.23
CA ASN A 122 -8.87 7.17 18.35
C ASN A 122 -7.57 6.83 17.62
N MET A 123 -7.29 5.54 17.48
CA MET A 123 -6.09 5.07 16.77
C MET A 123 -6.40 4.55 15.37
N PHE A 124 -7.56 3.92 15.16
CA PHE A 124 -7.93 3.37 13.86
C PHE A 124 -8.82 4.31 13.07
N PHE A 125 -8.41 4.58 11.82
CA PHE A 125 -9.16 5.44 10.90
C PHE A 125 -9.45 4.71 9.59
N GLY A 126 -10.70 4.78 9.14
CA GLY A 126 -11.12 4.24 7.85
C GLY A 126 -11.08 5.31 6.77
N VAL A 127 -10.25 5.09 5.77
CA VAL A 127 -10.03 6.04 4.66
C VAL A 127 -10.80 5.57 3.42
N PRO A 128 -11.87 6.27 3.01
CA PRO A 128 -12.67 5.87 1.87
C PRO A 128 -12.15 6.50 0.57
N ILE A 129 -11.51 5.73 -0.29
CA ILE A 129 -11.07 6.21 -1.60
C ILE A 129 -12.22 6.26 -2.61
N ASN A 130 -13.24 5.42 -2.42
CA ASN A 130 -14.42 5.43 -3.27
C ASN A 130 -15.68 5.05 -2.46
N THR A 131 -16.85 5.30 -3.03
CA THR A 131 -18.15 4.96 -2.42
C THR A 131 -18.47 3.46 -2.45
N ARG A 132 -17.68 2.67 -3.19
CA ARG A 132 -17.74 1.20 -3.23
C ARG A 132 -16.33 0.65 -3.41
N GLU A 133 -16.02 -0.41 -2.69
CA GLU A 133 -14.71 -1.09 -2.71
C GLU A 133 -14.26 -1.47 -4.12
N VAL A 134 -15.15 -1.98 -4.95
CA VAL A 134 -14.86 -2.41 -6.33
C VAL A 134 -14.34 -1.30 -7.25
N PHE A 135 -14.56 -0.04 -6.90
CA PHE A 135 -14.11 1.11 -7.68
C PHE A 135 -12.84 1.77 -7.17
N GLY A 136 -12.28 1.26 -6.09
CA GLY A 136 -11.01 1.73 -5.54
C GLY A 136 -10.99 1.68 -4.01
N VAL A 137 -9.83 1.36 -3.50
CA VAL A 137 -9.51 1.19 -2.08
C VAL A 137 -8.28 2.01 -1.71
N LEU A 138 -8.08 2.26 -0.43
CA LEU A 138 -6.80 2.76 0.07
C LEU A 138 -5.74 1.68 -0.12
N HIS A 139 -4.75 1.94 -0.96
CA HIS A 139 -3.67 0.99 -1.20
C HIS A 139 -2.29 1.57 -0.89
N ILE A 140 -2.22 2.75 -0.28
CA ILE A 140 -0.99 3.31 0.27
C ILE A 140 -0.44 2.37 1.32
N LYS A 141 0.86 2.25 1.36
CA LYS A 141 1.61 1.44 2.32
C LYS A 141 2.71 2.28 2.96
N GLY A 142 3.17 1.79 4.08
CA GLY A 142 4.29 2.36 4.82
C GLY A 142 3.94 2.50 6.30
N PHE A 143 4.89 2.15 7.14
CA PHE A 143 4.79 2.26 8.58
C PHE A 143 5.88 3.20 9.05
N VAL A 144 5.52 4.15 9.89
CA VAL A 144 6.45 5.10 10.48
C VAL A 144 6.49 4.86 11.98
N PHE A 145 7.68 4.64 12.50
CA PHE A 145 7.98 4.51 13.92
C PHE A 145 9.05 5.55 14.25
N ASP A 146 8.67 6.63 14.93
CA ASP A 146 9.52 7.80 15.14
C ASP A 146 10.15 8.31 13.82
N ASP A 147 11.46 8.17 13.67
CA ASP A 147 12.24 8.60 12.50
C ASP A 147 12.60 7.43 11.55
N THR A 148 11.96 6.26 11.76
CA THR A 148 12.17 5.05 10.94
C THR A 148 10.95 4.72 10.12
N VAL A 149 11.13 4.54 8.81
CA VAL A 149 10.13 4.04 7.89
C VAL A 149 10.35 2.56 7.62
N LEU A 150 9.34 1.74 7.86
CA LEU A 150 9.32 0.34 7.46
C LEU A 150 8.35 0.18 6.29
N TYR A 151 8.88 -0.07 5.09
CA TYR A 151 8.11 -0.08 3.86
C TYR A 151 7.96 -1.48 3.27
N SER A 152 6.72 -1.85 2.95
CA SER A 152 6.36 -3.08 2.25
C SER A 152 5.00 -2.91 1.57
N GLY A 153 4.67 -3.78 0.61
CA GLY A 153 3.32 -3.94 0.06
C GLY A 153 2.36 -4.73 0.98
N ALA A 154 2.86 -5.29 2.08
CA ALA A 154 2.09 -6.10 3.01
C ALA A 154 0.99 -5.32 3.74
N SER A 155 -0.08 -6.04 4.11
CA SER A 155 -1.03 -5.64 5.15
C SER A 155 -0.79 -6.46 6.41
N ILE A 156 -1.51 -6.19 7.49
CA ILE A 156 -1.32 -6.90 8.77
C ILE A 156 -2.29 -8.08 8.85
N ASN A 157 -1.76 -9.27 8.64
CA ASN A 157 -2.48 -10.54 8.82
C ASN A 157 -1.52 -11.74 8.86
N ASN A 158 -2.04 -12.93 9.21
CA ASN A 158 -1.29 -14.17 9.31
C ASN A 158 -0.46 -14.50 8.06
N VAL A 159 -1.01 -14.26 6.87
CA VAL A 159 -0.37 -14.63 5.60
C VAL A 159 0.80 -13.71 5.26
N TYR A 160 0.68 -12.42 5.47
CA TYR A 160 1.76 -11.45 5.21
C TYR A 160 2.84 -11.47 6.28
N LEU A 161 2.52 -11.93 7.49
CA LEU A 161 3.45 -11.98 8.62
C LEU A 161 3.94 -13.41 8.92
N GLN A 162 3.65 -14.34 8.03
CA GLN A 162 4.05 -15.75 8.13
C GLN A 162 3.75 -16.38 9.51
N GLN A 163 2.55 -16.15 10.01
CA GLN A 163 2.11 -16.75 11.27
C GLN A 163 1.92 -18.27 11.16
N GLN A 164 1.70 -18.75 9.94
CA GLN A 164 1.49 -20.15 9.59
C GLN A 164 2.34 -20.52 8.36
N ASP A 165 2.31 -21.77 7.94
CA ASP A 165 3.09 -22.29 6.80
C ASP A 165 2.80 -21.55 5.49
N LYS A 166 1.55 -21.13 5.27
CA LYS A 166 1.16 -20.33 4.10
C LYS A 166 1.55 -18.87 4.31
N TYR A 167 2.39 -18.34 3.45
CA TYR A 167 2.78 -16.95 3.50
C TYR A 167 2.86 -16.31 2.12
N ARG A 168 2.92 -14.97 2.09
CA ARG A 168 3.20 -14.16 0.92
C ARG A 168 4.50 -13.42 1.11
N TYR A 169 5.42 -13.64 0.20
CA TYR A 169 6.64 -12.87 0.14
C TYR A 169 6.37 -11.49 -0.46
N ASP A 170 6.99 -10.47 0.09
CA ASP A 170 7.00 -9.10 -0.41
C ASP A 170 8.41 -8.53 -0.30
N ARG A 171 8.59 -7.31 -0.75
CA ARG A 171 9.81 -6.56 -0.55
C ARG A 171 9.70 -5.75 0.73
N TYR A 172 10.70 -5.86 1.59
CA TYR A 172 10.73 -5.19 2.89
C TYR A 172 11.96 -4.30 2.98
N GLN A 173 11.76 -3.05 3.37
CA GLN A 173 12.81 -2.06 3.52
C GLN A 173 12.61 -1.30 4.83
N LYS A 174 13.66 -1.23 5.63
CA LYS A 174 13.74 -0.39 6.83
C LYS A 174 14.65 0.79 6.49
N ILE A 175 14.14 1.99 6.65
CA ILE A 175 14.83 3.23 6.27
C ILE A 175 14.83 4.16 7.47
N HIS A 176 16.00 4.43 8.03
CA HIS A 176 16.14 5.38 9.12
C HIS A 176 16.47 6.75 8.55
N ASN A 177 15.43 7.59 8.37
CA ASN A 177 15.55 8.94 7.84
C ASN A 177 14.40 9.81 8.34
N ALA A 178 14.70 10.79 9.19
CA ALA A 178 13.70 11.66 9.81
C ALA A 178 12.91 12.46 8.78
N ALA A 179 13.55 13.01 7.75
CA ALA A 179 12.88 13.82 6.74
C ALA A 179 11.88 12.98 5.92
N LEU A 180 12.20 11.71 5.61
CA LEU A 180 11.26 10.78 4.97
C LEU A 180 10.09 10.45 5.89
N ALA A 181 10.37 10.15 7.17
CA ALA A 181 9.34 9.86 8.16
C ALA A 181 8.40 11.05 8.35
N ASP A 182 8.95 12.27 8.46
CA ASP A 182 8.18 13.51 8.59
C ASP A 182 7.32 13.76 7.34
N SER A 183 7.88 13.61 6.14
CA SER A 183 7.13 13.75 4.89
C SER A 183 5.95 12.79 4.81
N MET A 184 6.12 11.53 5.24
CA MET A 184 5.04 10.55 5.26
C MET A 184 3.97 10.88 6.31
N VAL A 185 4.37 11.32 7.50
CA VAL A 185 3.45 11.74 8.57
C VAL A 185 2.66 12.98 8.15
N ASN A 186 3.33 13.98 7.58
CA ASN A 186 2.68 15.18 7.06
C ASN A 186 1.68 14.83 5.96
N PHE A 187 2.05 13.96 5.01
CA PHE A 187 1.12 13.48 3.98
C PHE A 187 -0.13 12.82 4.59
N ILE A 188 0.02 12.02 5.62
CA ILE A 188 -1.11 11.39 6.31
C ILE A 188 -1.99 12.46 6.98
N ASN A 189 -1.40 13.40 7.70
CA ASN A 189 -2.16 14.42 8.43
C ASN A 189 -2.83 15.43 7.49
N ASP A 190 -2.14 15.88 6.44
CA ASP A 190 -2.61 16.94 5.55
C ASP A 190 -3.62 16.44 4.51
N TYR A 191 -3.49 15.19 4.07
CA TYR A 191 -4.29 14.66 2.97
C TYR A 191 -5.15 13.45 3.33
N LEU A 192 -4.65 12.53 4.15
CA LEU A 192 -5.41 11.30 4.43
C LEU A 192 -6.37 11.44 5.60
N LEU A 193 -6.14 12.33 6.56
CA LEU A 193 -6.99 12.52 7.74
C LEU A 193 -7.99 13.68 7.56
N ASP A 194 -8.71 13.71 6.44
CA ASP A 194 -9.85 14.63 6.26
C ASP A 194 -11.09 14.08 6.98
N PHE A 195 -11.35 14.57 8.17
CA PHE A 195 -12.45 14.13 9.03
C PHE A 195 -13.86 14.44 8.49
N SER A 196 -14.02 15.06 7.34
CA SER A 196 -15.29 15.13 6.63
C SER A 196 -15.69 13.79 6.00
N ALA A 197 -14.70 12.99 5.58
CA ALA A 197 -14.89 11.68 4.93
C ALA A 197 -14.26 10.52 5.69
N VAL A 198 -13.19 10.78 6.45
CA VAL A 198 -12.44 9.78 7.22
C VAL A 198 -12.98 9.71 8.64
N HIS A 199 -13.31 8.52 9.09
CA HIS A 199 -13.93 8.32 10.39
C HIS A 199 -13.19 7.28 11.22
N PRO A 200 -13.22 7.41 12.56
CA PRO A 200 -12.71 6.37 13.44
C PRO A 200 -13.42 5.03 13.21
N LEU A 201 -12.66 3.95 13.26
CA LEU A 201 -13.17 2.58 13.20
C LEU A 201 -13.21 1.88 14.56
N ASP A 202 -12.49 2.39 15.53
CA ASP A 202 -12.42 1.88 16.91
C ASP A 202 -13.50 2.48 17.84
N VAL A 203 -14.64 2.83 17.25
CA VAL A 203 -15.84 3.35 17.96
C VAL A 203 -17.07 2.51 17.62
N ALA A 204 -18.03 2.50 18.55
CA ALA A 204 -19.28 1.73 18.37
C ALA A 204 -20.17 2.32 17.26
N ASN A 205 -20.30 3.65 17.21
CA ASN A 205 -21.16 4.34 16.25
C ASN A 205 -20.36 4.86 15.08
N ARG A 206 -20.46 4.16 13.95
CA ARG A 206 -19.82 4.53 12.69
C ARG A 206 -20.88 4.93 11.66
N PRO A 207 -20.67 5.98 10.85
CA PRO A 207 -21.61 6.33 9.79
C PRO A 207 -21.68 5.23 8.73
N ARG A 208 -22.80 5.10 8.08
CA ARG A 208 -22.91 4.22 6.92
C ARG A 208 -22.33 4.93 5.68
N THR A 209 -21.70 4.19 4.78
CA THR A 209 -21.10 4.75 3.55
C THR A 209 -22.06 5.64 2.75
N LYS A 210 -23.39 5.33 2.78
CA LYS A 210 -24.40 6.14 2.10
C LYS A 210 -24.55 7.54 2.70
N GLU A 211 -24.32 7.69 3.99
CA GLU A 211 -24.46 8.95 4.73
C GLU A 211 -23.29 9.91 4.44
N ILE A 212 -22.09 9.36 4.21
CA ILE A 212 -20.87 10.12 3.90
C ILE A 212 -20.53 10.15 2.42
N ARG A 213 -21.44 9.74 1.53
CA ARG A 213 -21.17 9.57 0.09
C ARG A 213 -20.71 10.86 -0.61
N SER A 214 -21.28 11.99 -0.25
CA SER A 214 -20.90 13.29 -0.80
C SER A 214 -19.50 13.71 -0.35
N ALA A 215 -19.21 13.52 0.94
CA ALA A 215 -17.90 13.78 1.51
C ALA A 215 -16.80 12.90 0.85
N ILE A 216 -17.05 11.59 0.66
CA ILE A 216 -16.13 10.70 -0.07
C ILE A 216 -15.80 11.22 -1.46
N LYS A 217 -16.80 11.71 -2.21
CA LYS A 217 -16.56 12.25 -3.56
C LYS A 217 -15.72 13.53 -3.53
N ALA A 218 -16.01 14.44 -2.60
CA ALA A 218 -15.25 15.68 -2.41
C ALA A 218 -13.81 15.37 -1.99
N TYR A 219 -13.64 14.49 -1.01
CA TYR A 219 -12.35 14.00 -0.52
C TYR A 219 -11.50 13.41 -1.66
N ARG A 220 -12.07 12.48 -2.44
CA ARG A 220 -11.37 11.90 -3.59
C ARG A 220 -10.93 12.96 -4.62
N LYS A 221 -11.78 13.96 -4.89
CA LYS A 221 -11.45 15.06 -5.80
C LYS A 221 -10.28 15.88 -5.24
N ASN A 222 -10.30 16.18 -3.95
CA ASN A 222 -9.25 16.91 -3.26
C ASN A 222 -7.92 16.15 -3.31
N LEU A 223 -7.92 14.86 -2.96
CA LEU A 223 -6.73 14.00 -3.08
C LEU A 223 -6.15 14.00 -4.50
N SER A 224 -7.02 13.86 -5.51
CA SER A 224 -6.57 13.83 -6.91
C SER A 224 -5.97 15.14 -7.39
N ALA A 225 -6.35 16.27 -6.80
CA ALA A 225 -5.92 17.60 -7.21
C ALA A 225 -4.69 18.13 -6.46
N HIS A 226 -4.53 17.70 -5.21
CA HIS A 226 -3.60 18.38 -4.30
C HIS A 226 -2.65 17.44 -3.52
N ALA A 227 -2.94 16.13 -3.44
CA ALA A 227 -2.15 15.24 -2.61
C ALA A 227 -0.79 14.96 -3.26
N GLU A 228 0.26 15.38 -2.56
CA GLU A 228 1.66 15.18 -2.93
C GLU A 228 2.53 15.13 -1.68
N TYR A 229 3.65 14.41 -1.75
CA TYR A 229 4.63 14.44 -0.66
C TYR A 229 5.40 15.75 -0.69
N GLN A 230 5.38 16.48 0.42
CA GLN A 230 6.18 17.68 0.60
C GLN A 230 7.59 17.27 1.04
N LEU A 231 8.57 17.59 0.21
CA LEU A 231 9.98 17.34 0.50
C LEU A 231 10.71 18.67 0.62
N GLU A 232 11.46 18.87 1.69
CA GLU A 232 12.48 19.88 1.75
C GLU A 232 13.64 19.46 0.87
N SER A 233 13.52 19.77 -0.43
CA SER A 233 14.41 19.25 -1.45
C SER A 233 15.81 19.82 -1.33
N ALA A 234 16.80 18.96 -1.31
CA ALA A 234 18.14 19.34 -1.75
C ALA A 234 18.09 19.61 -3.26
N VAL A 235 18.22 20.86 -3.67
CA VAL A 235 18.31 21.25 -5.07
C VAL A 235 19.69 20.81 -5.58
N GLY A 236 19.72 19.90 -6.52
CA GLY A 236 20.94 19.53 -7.24
C GLY A 236 21.13 18.03 -7.38
N PHE A 237 21.66 17.62 -8.51
CA PHE A 237 22.13 16.24 -8.73
C PHE A 237 23.30 15.99 -7.76
N SER A 238 23.11 15.00 -6.90
CA SER A 238 24.20 14.44 -6.13
C SER A 238 24.46 13.01 -6.59
N ASP A 239 25.73 12.61 -6.63
CA ASP A 239 26.12 11.20 -6.86
C ASP A 239 25.78 10.31 -5.64
N VAL A 240 24.88 10.74 -4.77
CA VAL A 240 24.44 10.02 -3.58
C VAL A 240 23.15 9.27 -3.84
N LEU A 241 22.92 8.23 -3.04
CA LEU A 241 21.64 7.52 -3.01
C LEU A 241 20.52 8.49 -2.65
N THR A 242 19.38 8.39 -3.33
CA THR A 242 18.22 9.25 -3.10
C THR A 242 16.93 8.47 -3.02
N ILE A 243 15.91 9.04 -2.38
CA ILE A 243 14.55 8.51 -2.34
C ILE A 243 13.54 9.59 -2.69
N SER A 244 12.57 9.23 -3.55
CA SER A 244 11.44 10.08 -3.94
C SER A 244 10.15 9.34 -3.59
N PRO A 245 9.45 9.68 -2.49
CA PRO A 245 8.12 9.15 -2.23
C PRO A 245 7.14 9.73 -3.25
N LEU A 246 6.26 8.86 -3.78
CA LEU A 246 5.31 9.22 -4.83
C LEU A 246 3.90 8.77 -4.46
N PHE A 247 2.93 9.59 -4.80
CA PHE A 247 1.52 9.28 -4.64
C PHE A 247 0.83 9.13 -6.00
N GLY A 248 -0.12 8.18 -6.09
CA GLY A 248 -0.92 7.99 -7.28
C GLY A 248 -2.37 7.62 -6.97
N LEU A 249 -3.31 8.33 -7.55
CA LEU A 249 -4.74 8.07 -7.43
C LEU A 249 -5.38 7.84 -8.79
N GLY A 250 -5.93 6.64 -9.00
CA GLY A 250 -6.59 6.26 -10.25
C GLY A 250 -5.63 5.66 -11.28
N ALA A 251 -6.19 5.29 -12.44
CA ALA A 251 -5.48 4.53 -13.48
C ALA A 251 -4.61 5.40 -14.42
N SER A 252 -4.77 6.71 -14.40
CA SER A 252 -4.04 7.63 -15.28
C SER A 252 -4.05 9.05 -14.72
N GLY A 253 -3.16 9.89 -15.25
CA GLY A 253 -3.12 11.32 -14.93
C GLY A 253 -2.55 11.64 -13.55
N ASN A 254 -1.74 10.76 -12.97
CA ASN A 254 -1.04 10.99 -11.72
C ASN A 254 0.47 10.78 -11.89
N GLU A 255 1.24 11.39 -10.99
CA GLU A 255 2.70 11.41 -11.04
C GLU A 255 3.30 10.01 -10.94
N LEU A 256 2.84 9.16 -10.00
CA LEU A 256 3.35 7.79 -9.83
C LEU A 256 3.27 6.99 -11.14
N ASN A 257 2.13 7.06 -11.85
CA ASN A 257 1.99 6.36 -13.13
C ASN A 257 2.92 6.94 -14.19
N GLN A 258 3.12 8.27 -14.23
CA GLN A 258 4.05 8.90 -15.14
C GLN A 258 5.48 8.45 -14.88
N VAL A 259 5.91 8.42 -13.62
CA VAL A 259 7.25 7.94 -13.22
C VAL A 259 7.46 6.49 -13.61
N ILE A 260 6.49 5.61 -13.38
CA ILE A 260 6.56 4.20 -13.83
C ILE A 260 6.72 4.14 -15.35
N GLU A 261 5.96 4.94 -16.10
CA GLU A 261 6.07 4.99 -17.54
C GLU A 261 7.41 5.53 -18.03
N ASP A 262 7.98 6.52 -17.35
CA ASP A 262 9.28 7.10 -17.67
C ASP A 262 10.43 6.11 -17.36
N LEU A 263 10.34 5.37 -16.24
CA LEU A 263 11.27 4.29 -15.91
C LEU A 263 11.30 3.19 -16.99
N LEU A 264 10.14 2.80 -17.52
CA LEU A 264 10.08 1.83 -18.62
C LEU A 264 10.77 2.32 -19.89
N LEU A 265 10.80 3.63 -20.13
CA LEU A 265 11.52 4.21 -21.28
C LEU A 265 13.04 4.23 -21.08
N GLN A 266 13.52 4.05 -19.83
CA GLN A 266 14.94 4.00 -19.49
C GLN A 266 15.51 2.57 -19.48
N VAL A 267 14.70 1.53 -19.66
CA VAL A 267 15.17 0.14 -19.68
C VAL A 267 16.19 -0.04 -20.82
N GLN A 268 17.42 -0.41 -20.47
CA GLN A 268 18.49 -0.64 -21.45
C GLN A 268 18.53 -2.09 -21.93
N GLU A 269 18.53 -3.06 -21.03
CA GLU A 269 18.70 -4.47 -21.33
C GLU A 269 17.57 -5.34 -20.80
N LYS A 270 17.27 -5.23 -19.50
CA LYS A 270 16.38 -6.14 -18.79
C LYS A 270 15.40 -5.39 -17.89
N LEU A 271 14.15 -5.84 -17.89
CA LEU A 271 13.11 -5.45 -16.94
C LEU A 271 12.63 -6.68 -16.19
N VAL A 272 12.56 -6.59 -14.86
CA VAL A 272 11.93 -7.60 -14.02
C VAL A 272 10.73 -6.98 -13.30
N ILE A 273 9.57 -7.61 -13.39
CA ILE A 273 8.34 -7.19 -12.70
C ILE A 273 7.89 -8.33 -11.80
N CYS A 274 7.71 -8.04 -10.50
CA CYS A 274 7.07 -8.95 -9.55
C CYS A 274 5.69 -8.41 -9.22
N THR A 275 4.64 -9.19 -9.44
CA THR A 275 3.27 -8.80 -9.15
C THR A 275 2.39 -10.01 -8.87
N PRO A 276 1.50 -9.97 -7.86
CA PRO A 276 0.55 -11.07 -7.64
C PRO A 276 -0.53 -11.13 -8.73
N TYR A 277 -0.74 -10.03 -9.49
CA TYR A 277 -1.84 -9.91 -10.44
C TYR A 277 -1.35 -9.57 -11.84
N PHE A 278 -1.74 -10.38 -12.81
CA PHE A 278 -1.41 -10.19 -14.22
C PHE A 278 -2.50 -9.36 -14.95
N ASN A 279 -2.73 -8.13 -14.45
CA ASN A 279 -3.81 -7.25 -14.94
C ASN A 279 -3.31 -5.85 -15.31
N PHE A 280 -2.20 -5.77 -16.01
CA PHE A 280 -1.57 -4.51 -16.38
C PHE A 280 -2.50 -3.53 -17.10
N PRO A 281 -2.46 -2.22 -16.76
CA PRO A 281 -3.12 -1.17 -17.52
C PRO A 281 -2.71 -1.17 -19.00
N ARG A 282 -3.58 -0.69 -19.88
CA ARG A 282 -3.33 -0.68 -21.33
C ARG A 282 -2.03 0.04 -21.72
N THR A 283 -1.75 1.16 -21.07
CA THR A 283 -0.53 1.95 -21.29
C THR A 283 0.72 1.15 -20.96
N LEU A 284 0.73 0.47 -19.82
CA LEU A 284 1.84 -0.38 -19.40
C LEU A 284 2.04 -1.56 -20.36
N ARG A 285 0.97 -2.27 -20.75
CA ARG A 285 1.04 -3.37 -21.72
C ARG A 285 1.65 -2.94 -23.05
N SER A 286 1.26 -1.78 -23.56
CA SER A 286 1.80 -1.22 -24.80
C SER A 286 3.29 -0.92 -24.71
N LYS A 287 3.77 -0.45 -23.54
CA LYS A 287 5.20 -0.20 -23.32
C LYS A 287 5.99 -1.47 -23.16
N LEU A 288 5.46 -2.49 -22.48
CA LEU A 288 6.09 -3.81 -22.37
C LEU A 288 6.23 -4.48 -23.75
N ALA A 289 5.19 -4.45 -24.59
CA ALA A 289 5.25 -4.95 -25.96
C ALA A 289 6.38 -4.26 -26.74
N ARG A 290 6.49 -2.93 -26.60
CA ARG A 290 7.55 -2.17 -27.27
C ARG A 290 8.95 -2.52 -26.79
N LEU A 291 9.15 -2.80 -25.50
CA LEU A 291 10.45 -3.27 -25.00
C LEU A 291 10.85 -4.61 -25.65
N LEU A 292 9.89 -5.54 -25.78
CA LEU A 292 10.11 -6.81 -26.47
C LEU A 292 10.43 -6.61 -27.97
N GLU A 293 9.71 -5.73 -28.66
CA GLU A 293 9.99 -5.37 -30.07
C GLU A 293 11.41 -4.77 -30.25
N GLN A 294 11.93 -4.11 -29.22
CA GLN A 294 13.29 -3.57 -29.19
C GLN A 294 14.36 -4.61 -28.80
N GLY A 295 13.97 -5.87 -28.62
CA GLY A 295 14.89 -6.95 -28.19
C GLY A 295 15.29 -6.90 -26.72
N LYS A 296 14.59 -6.13 -25.88
CA LYS A 296 14.83 -6.07 -24.43
C LYS A 296 14.27 -7.32 -23.75
N ARG A 297 14.97 -7.79 -22.73
CA ARG A 297 14.50 -8.92 -21.91
C ARG A 297 13.46 -8.44 -20.89
N VAL A 298 12.27 -9.06 -20.90
CA VAL A 298 11.20 -8.78 -19.93
C VAL A 298 10.88 -10.05 -19.18
N GLU A 299 11.07 -10.04 -17.87
CA GLU A 299 10.72 -11.13 -16.96
C GLU A 299 9.59 -10.70 -16.05
N ILE A 300 8.54 -11.52 -15.93
CA ILE A 300 7.39 -11.24 -15.10
C ILE A 300 7.18 -12.40 -14.13
N ILE A 301 7.38 -12.14 -12.85
CA ILE A 301 7.13 -13.08 -11.77
C ILE A 301 5.73 -12.81 -11.24
N VAL A 302 4.85 -13.80 -11.32
CA VAL A 302 3.45 -13.69 -10.87
C VAL A 302 3.18 -14.66 -9.73
N GLY A 303 2.27 -14.29 -8.85
CA GLY A 303 1.80 -15.19 -7.79
C GLY A 303 1.05 -16.38 -8.38
N ASP A 304 1.18 -17.54 -7.73
CA ASP A 304 0.36 -18.70 -8.06
C ASP A 304 -1.13 -18.38 -7.86
N LYS A 305 -1.99 -18.98 -8.70
CA LYS A 305 -3.43 -18.76 -8.65
C LYS A 305 -4.03 -19.05 -7.27
N VAL A 306 -3.50 -20.04 -6.55
CA VAL A 306 -3.96 -20.44 -5.21
C VAL A 306 -3.59 -19.41 -4.16
N ALA A 307 -2.51 -18.64 -4.38
CA ALA A 307 -2.09 -17.56 -3.50
C ALA A 307 -2.84 -16.24 -3.75
N ASN A 308 -3.67 -16.17 -4.79
CA ASN A 308 -4.43 -14.98 -5.14
C ASN A 308 -5.62 -14.77 -4.19
N ASP A 309 -5.85 -13.55 -3.70
CA ASP A 309 -6.98 -13.19 -2.82
C ASP A 309 -8.35 -13.45 -3.45
N PHE A 310 -8.40 -13.51 -4.77
CA PHE A 310 -9.63 -13.76 -5.54
C PHE A 310 -9.77 -15.22 -5.99
N TYR A 311 -8.83 -16.09 -5.58
CA TYR A 311 -8.96 -17.52 -5.87
C TYR A 311 -9.99 -18.14 -4.95
N ILE A 312 -11.01 -18.72 -5.54
CA ILE A 312 -11.99 -19.55 -4.86
C ILE A 312 -11.81 -20.97 -5.36
N PRO A 313 -11.58 -21.94 -4.47
CA PRO A 313 -11.49 -23.33 -4.83
C PRO A 313 -12.73 -23.77 -5.62
N PRO A 314 -12.62 -24.71 -6.56
CA PRO A 314 -13.74 -25.17 -7.40
C PRO A 314 -14.98 -25.58 -6.60
N GLU A 315 -14.78 -26.19 -5.44
CA GLU A 315 -15.82 -26.64 -4.52
C GLU A 315 -16.59 -25.52 -3.82
N GLN A 316 -16.04 -24.30 -3.81
CA GLN A 316 -16.64 -23.12 -3.18
C GLN A 316 -17.15 -22.08 -4.20
N GLN A 317 -17.14 -22.41 -5.49
CA GLN A 317 -17.51 -21.48 -6.57
C GLN A 317 -19.02 -21.21 -6.59
N ALA A 318 -19.49 -20.28 -5.75
CA ALA A 318 -20.81 -19.68 -5.89
C ALA A 318 -20.78 -18.52 -6.91
N HIS A 319 -21.91 -18.28 -7.56
CA HIS A 319 -22.15 -17.50 -8.79
C HIS A 319 -21.50 -16.09 -8.98
N CYS A 320 -20.77 -15.55 -8.04
CA CYS A 320 -20.34 -14.15 -8.07
C CYS A 320 -19.02 -13.85 -8.84
N LEU A 321 -18.30 -14.86 -9.34
CA LEU A 321 -16.92 -14.71 -9.84
C LEU A 321 -16.73 -14.83 -11.35
N ILE A 322 -17.77 -14.97 -12.11
CA ILE A 322 -17.67 -15.08 -13.59
C ILE A 322 -17.02 -13.83 -14.20
N TYR A 323 -17.28 -12.66 -13.64
CA TYR A 323 -16.78 -11.38 -14.18
C TYR A 323 -15.27 -11.20 -13.98
N MET A 324 -14.74 -11.59 -12.83
CA MET A 324 -13.30 -11.46 -12.53
C MET A 324 -12.46 -12.50 -13.27
N LYS A 325 -12.99 -13.72 -13.43
CA LYS A 325 -12.35 -14.79 -14.20
C LYS A 325 -12.16 -14.42 -15.68
N VAL A 326 -13.14 -13.74 -16.28
CA VAL A 326 -13.09 -13.27 -17.67
C VAL A 326 -12.04 -12.18 -17.88
N ILE A 327 -11.92 -11.22 -16.98
CA ILE A 327 -10.91 -10.15 -17.07
C ILE A 327 -9.49 -10.73 -16.97
N PHE A 328 -9.27 -11.68 -16.07
CA PHE A 328 -7.97 -12.33 -15.88
C PHE A 328 -7.54 -13.15 -17.11
N VAL A 329 -8.46 -13.93 -17.67
CA VAL A 329 -8.20 -14.76 -18.86
C VAL A 329 -7.97 -13.92 -20.11
N VAL A 330 -8.70 -12.83 -20.29
CA VAL A 330 -8.52 -11.92 -21.45
C VAL A 330 -7.17 -11.18 -21.37
N SER A 331 -6.78 -10.73 -20.18
CA SER A 331 -5.48 -10.07 -20.01
C SER A 331 -4.30 -11.03 -20.24
N ALA A 332 -4.37 -12.23 -19.69
CA ALA A 332 -3.35 -13.27 -19.90
C ALA A 332 -3.27 -13.72 -21.36
N LYS A 333 -4.40 -13.91 -22.05
CA LYS A 333 -4.42 -14.25 -23.46
C LYS A 333 -3.79 -13.18 -24.34
N ASN A 334 -4.07 -11.91 -24.10
CA ASN A 334 -3.52 -10.82 -24.90
C ASN A 334 -2.01 -10.67 -24.71
N LEU A 335 -1.47 -10.91 -23.52
CA LEU A 335 -0.04 -10.85 -23.29
C LEU A 335 0.69 -12.12 -23.74
N MET A 336 0.07 -13.31 -23.59
CA MET A 336 0.58 -14.56 -24.12
C MET A 336 0.66 -14.57 -25.65
N LEU A 337 -0.28 -13.94 -26.34
CA LEU A 337 -0.23 -13.74 -27.80
C LEU A 337 0.92 -12.84 -28.22
N THR A 338 1.24 -11.81 -27.45
CA THR A 338 2.39 -10.93 -27.70
C THR A 338 3.72 -11.63 -27.39
N LEU A 339 3.79 -12.42 -26.34
CA LEU A 339 4.96 -13.24 -26.00
C LEU A 339 5.21 -14.37 -27.00
N LYS A 340 4.17 -15.00 -27.56
CA LYS A 340 4.34 -16.04 -28.61
C LYS A 340 4.80 -15.48 -29.96
N MET A 341 4.59 -14.19 -30.22
CA MET A 341 5.10 -13.56 -31.45
C MET A 341 6.56 -13.07 -31.30
N ALA A 342 7.13 -13.11 -30.09
CA ALA A 342 8.50 -12.67 -29.81
C ALA A 342 9.48 -13.83 -29.54
N ILE A 343 9.04 -15.10 -29.66
CA ILE A 343 9.83 -16.33 -29.65
C ILE A 343 9.79 -16.95 -31.05
#